data_e84d5d0d7607ceba08f9a6bb5ba8eb6b
#
_entry.id   e84d5d0d7607ceba08f9a6bb5ba8eb6b
#
_cell.length_a   1.000
_cell.length_b   1.000
_cell.length_c   1.000
_cell.angle_alpha   90.00
_cell.angle_beta   90.00
_cell.angle_gamma   90.00
#
_symmetry.space_group_name_H-M   'P 1'
#
loop_
_entity.id
_entity.type
_entity.pdbx_description
1 polymer ?
#
loop_
_entity_poly.entity_id
_entity_poly.type
_entity_poly.pdbx_seq_one_letter_code
_entity_poly.pdbx_strand_id
1 'polypeptide(L)'
;MPAAALASVCAAPSAAVAGAGPAAPEGDHLTVTVRDAGAGMDGTYELYCHPVGGDHPDTEGACAVVDRDTRWGQEVFAPVPEGAVCTMQYGGPATARVTGTWAGRPVDATYDRRDGCEISRWDRMVPLLPEVGAPARS
;
A
#
# COMPACT_ATOMS: atom_id res chain seq x y z
N MET A 1 27.86 65.80 -26.09
CA MET A 1 28.28 64.53 -25.56
C MET A 1 27.04 63.74 -25.23
N PRO A 2 26.64 62.79 -26.02
CA PRO A 2 25.52 61.95 -25.65
C PRO A 2 25.98 60.94 -24.59
N ALA A 3 25.36 60.99 -23.45
CA ALA A 3 25.51 59.95 -22.46
C ALA A 3 24.67 58.76 -22.90
N ALA A 4 25.34 57.71 -23.21
CA ALA A 4 24.64 56.46 -23.48
C ALA A 4 24.10 55.90 -22.16
N ALA A 5 22.83 55.98 -21.99
CA ALA A 5 22.19 55.25 -20.88
C ALA A 5 22.14 53.77 -21.24
N LEU A 6 22.99 53.02 -20.61
CA LEU A 6 22.87 51.59 -20.67
C LEU A 6 21.73 51.17 -19.76
N ALA A 7 20.60 50.90 -20.36
CA ALA A 7 19.53 50.22 -19.66
C ALA A 7 19.89 48.77 -19.45
N SER A 8 20.34 48.48 -18.26
CA SER A 8 20.54 47.09 -17.83
C SER A 8 19.17 46.47 -17.66
N VAL A 9 18.77 45.71 -18.63
CA VAL A 9 17.58 44.88 -18.49
C VAL A 9 18.01 43.66 -17.65
N CYS A 10 17.77 43.72 -16.37
CA CYS A 10 17.82 42.53 -15.53
C CYS A 10 16.65 41.64 -15.90
N ALA A 11 16.90 40.73 -16.79
CA ALA A 11 15.99 39.60 -16.94
C ALA A 11 16.08 38.79 -15.66
N ALA A 12 15.11 38.95 -14.79
CA ALA A 12 14.96 38.05 -13.66
C ALA A 12 14.68 36.65 -14.23
N PRO A 13 15.45 35.64 -13.88
CA PRO A 13 15.09 34.28 -14.26
C PRO A 13 13.76 33.99 -13.58
N SER A 14 12.74 33.79 -14.38
CA SER A 14 11.53 33.14 -13.90
C SER A 14 11.97 31.79 -13.37
N ALA A 15 12.00 31.64 -12.08
CA ALA A 15 12.13 30.34 -11.51
C ALA A 15 10.88 29.56 -11.90
N ALA A 16 10.96 28.86 -13.02
CA ALA A 16 9.99 27.84 -13.29
C ALA A 16 10.05 26.87 -12.12
N VAL A 17 8.97 26.77 -11.39
CA VAL A 17 8.84 25.71 -10.38
C VAL A 17 8.75 24.41 -11.17
N ALA A 18 9.91 23.89 -11.55
CA ALA A 18 9.99 22.61 -12.20
C ALA A 18 9.59 21.57 -11.16
N GLY A 19 8.61 20.77 -11.46
CA GLY A 19 8.26 19.63 -10.65
C GLY A 19 7.03 19.76 -9.81
N ALA A 20 6.27 20.85 -9.97
CA ALA A 20 4.90 20.84 -9.51
C ALA A 20 4.01 20.21 -10.57
N GLY A 21 4.33 18.99 -10.98
CA GLY A 21 3.28 18.10 -11.43
C GLY A 21 2.32 17.92 -10.26
N PRO A 22 1.06 17.51 -10.51
CA PRO A 22 0.18 17.21 -9.40
C PRO A 22 0.97 16.31 -8.46
N ALA A 23 1.27 16.80 -7.29
CA ALA A 23 1.83 15.99 -6.25
C ALA A 23 0.94 14.77 -6.19
N ALA A 24 1.52 13.58 -6.30
CA ALA A 24 0.83 12.38 -5.89
C ALA A 24 0.11 12.76 -4.61
N PRO A 25 -1.21 12.53 -4.52
CA PRO A 25 -1.93 12.93 -3.32
C PRO A 25 -1.09 12.50 -2.14
N GLU A 26 -0.74 13.44 -1.27
CA GLU A 26 -0.05 13.17 -0.02
C GLU A 26 -0.99 12.35 0.86
N GLY A 27 -1.43 11.25 0.32
CA GLY A 27 -2.33 10.34 0.93
C GLY A 27 -1.70 8.97 1.01
N ASP A 28 -2.35 8.14 1.72
CA ASP A 28 -1.94 6.77 1.86
C ASP A 28 -2.14 6.05 0.53
N HIS A 29 -1.08 5.42 0.07
CA HIS A 29 -1.06 4.68 -1.18
C HIS A 29 -0.39 3.34 -0.98
N LEU A 30 -1.11 2.28 -1.33
CA LEU A 30 -0.63 0.91 -1.24
C LEU A 30 -0.77 0.22 -2.59
N THR A 31 0.27 -0.51 -2.96
CA THR A 31 0.25 -1.44 -4.09
C THR A 31 0.20 -2.85 -3.53
N VAL A 32 -0.83 -3.60 -3.91
CA VAL A 32 -1.06 -4.96 -3.43
C VAL A 32 -0.87 -5.91 -4.60
N THR A 33 0.09 -6.82 -4.49
CA THR A 33 0.33 -7.86 -5.48
C THR A 33 -0.05 -9.20 -4.89
N VAL A 34 -0.96 -9.92 -5.54
CA VAL A 34 -1.46 -11.21 -5.09
C VAL A 34 -1.08 -12.26 -6.13
N ARG A 35 -0.53 -13.38 -5.66
CA ARG A 35 -0.13 -14.51 -6.51
C ARG A 35 -0.61 -15.82 -5.91
N ASP A 36 -0.89 -16.76 -6.79
CA ASP A 36 -1.24 -18.14 -6.42
C ASP A 36 -2.48 -18.24 -5.52
N ALA A 37 -3.33 -17.22 -5.57
CA ALA A 37 -4.61 -17.23 -4.85
C ALA A 37 -5.77 -17.76 -5.70
N GLY A 38 -5.55 -17.84 -7.01
CA GLY A 38 -6.52 -18.34 -7.96
C GLY A 38 -6.95 -17.30 -8.98
N ALA A 39 -7.56 -17.78 -10.05
CA ALA A 39 -8.08 -16.95 -11.11
C ALA A 39 -9.11 -15.94 -10.55
N GLY A 40 -8.98 -14.68 -10.95
CA GLY A 40 -9.83 -13.61 -10.48
C GLY A 40 -9.35 -12.92 -9.19
N MET A 41 -8.37 -13.50 -8.49
CA MET A 41 -7.76 -12.88 -7.31
C MET A 41 -6.33 -12.43 -7.55
N ASP A 42 -5.61 -13.14 -8.41
CA ASP A 42 -4.22 -12.80 -8.72
C ASP A 42 -4.15 -11.49 -9.51
N GLY A 43 -3.17 -10.68 -9.17
CA GLY A 43 -2.94 -9.42 -9.86
C GLY A 43 -2.23 -8.40 -8.99
N THR A 44 -2.05 -7.23 -9.55
CA THR A 44 -1.51 -6.08 -8.86
C THR A 44 -2.57 -4.99 -8.82
N TYR A 45 -2.85 -4.49 -7.63
CA TYR A 45 -3.92 -3.53 -7.39
C TYR A 45 -3.37 -2.29 -6.71
N GLU A 46 -3.83 -1.13 -7.16
CA GLU A 46 -3.52 0.14 -6.51
C GLU A 46 -4.65 0.54 -5.58
N LEU A 47 -4.28 0.94 -4.38
CA LEU A 47 -5.21 1.43 -3.37
C LEU A 47 -4.76 2.79 -2.88
N TYR A 48 -5.65 3.75 -3.00
CA TYR A 48 -5.50 5.06 -2.36
C TYR A 48 -6.51 5.17 -1.23
N CYS A 49 -6.08 5.74 -0.13
CA CYS A 49 -6.97 6.04 1.00
C CYS A 49 -6.79 7.50 1.39
N HIS A 50 -7.87 8.12 1.87
CA HIS A 50 -7.87 9.52 2.32
C HIS A 50 -7.45 10.52 1.23
N PRO A 51 -8.19 10.58 0.10
CA PRO A 51 -9.47 9.91 -0.19
C PRO A 51 -9.31 8.51 -0.79
N VAL A 52 -10.38 7.74 -0.69
CA VAL A 52 -10.47 6.39 -1.23
C VAL A 52 -10.42 6.41 -2.76
N GLY A 53 -9.63 5.53 -3.35
CA GLY A 53 -9.54 5.38 -4.80
C GLY A 53 -8.62 4.24 -5.21
N GLY A 54 -8.40 4.12 -6.51
CA GLY A 54 -7.58 3.08 -7.10
C GLY A 54 -8.41 1.99 -7.78
N ASP A 55 -7.73 0.95 -8.24
CA ASP A 55 -8.36 -0.16 -8.94
C ASP A 55 -8.49 -1.44 -8.10
N HIS A 56 -8.20 -1.35 -6.81
CA HIS A 56 -8.42 -2.46 -5.88
C HIS A 56 -9.90 -2.91 -5.94
N PRO A 57 -10.18 -4.22 -5.89
CA PRO A 57 -11.55 -4.73 -6.02
C PRO A 57 -12.53 -4.21 -4.97
N ASP A 58 -12.04 -3.84 -3.79
CA ASP A 58 -12.86 -3.26 -2.70
C ASP A 58 -12.09 -2.15 -2.01
N THR A 59 -12.03 -1.00 -2.64
CA THR A 59 -11.25 0.14 -2.12
C THR A 59 -11.75 0.62 -0.77
N GLU A 60 -13.06 0.70 -0.58
CA GLU A 60 -13.64 1.18 0.68
C GLU A 60 -13.37 0.21 1.82
N GLY A 61 -13.62 -1.08 1.59
CA GLY A 61 -13.36 -2.11 2.60
C GLY A 61 -11.88 -2.24 2.93
N ALA A 62 -11.02 -2.16 1.90
CA ALA A 62 -9.57 -2.22 2.08
C ALA A 62 -9.05 -1.05 2.92
N CYS A 63 -9.48 0.17 2.60
CA CYS A 63 -9.10 1.34 3.40
C CYS A 63 -9.62 1.22 4.84
N ALA A 64 -10.85 0.74 5.00
CA ALA A 64 -11.46 0.60 6.32
C ALA A 64 -10.70 -0.39 7.21
N VAL A 65 -10.25 -1.52 6.68
CA VAL A 65 -9.52 -2.51 7.49
C VAL A 65 -8.15 -2.01 7.90
N VAL A 66 -7.44 -1.32 7.01
CA VAL A 66 -6.14 -0.75 7.36
C VAL A 66 -6.29 0.38 8.38
N ASP A 67 -7.31 1.24 8.22
CA ASP A 67 -7.63 2.28 9.20
C ASP A 67 -7.96 1.69 10.56
N ARG A 68 -8.80 0.66 10.59
CA ARG A 68 -9.17 -0.02 11.83
C ARG A 68 -7.98 -0.57 12.58
N ASP A 69 -7.03 -1.15 11.84
CA ASP A 69 -5.84 -1.77 12.42
C ASP A 69 -4.71 -0.77 12.68
N THR A 70 -4.85 0.47 12.20
CA THR A 70 -3.91 1.54 12.46
C THR A 70 -4.13 2.08 13.87
N ARG A 71 -3.19 1.79 14.76
CA ARG A 71 -3.22 2.25 16.14
C ARG A 71 -1.89 2.88 16.51
N TRP A 72 -1.95 3.85 17.39
CA TRP A 72 -0.76 4.50 17.89
C TRP A 72 0.19 3.47 18.52
N GLY A 73 1.44 3.45 18.05
CA GLY A 73 2.45 2.52 18.57
C GLY A 73 2.37 1.09 18.02
N GLN A 74 1.42 0.79 17.13
CA GLN A 74 1.33 -0.52 16.49
C GLN A 74 1.61 -0.41 14.99
N GLU A 75 2.34 -1.38 14.47
CA GLU A 75 2.58 -1.49 13.04
C GLU A 75 1.52 -2.39 12.41
N VAL A 76 0.69 -1.82 11.55
CA VAL A 76 -0.38 -2.52 10.85
C VAL A 76 0.15 -3.71 10.04
N PHE A 77 1.33 -3.53 9.46
CA PHE A 77 1.92 -4.49 8.52
C PHE A 77 3.03 -5.32 9.15
N ALA A 78 3.13 -5.35 10.47
CA ALA A 78 4.18 -6.07 11.17
C ALA A 78 4.16 -7.56 10.80
N PRO A 79 5.35 -8.19 10.65
CA PRO A 79 5.43 -9.64 10.44
C PRO A 79 5.01 -10.39 11.70
N VAL A 80 4.78 -11.69 11.53
CA VAL A 80 4.58 -12.58 12.69
C VAL A 80 5.82 -12.49 13.58
N PRO A 81 5.66 -12.25 14.88
CA PRO A 81 6.80 -12.14 15.79
C PRO A 81 7.68 -13.41 15.80
N GLU A 82 9.00 -13.21 15.87
CA GLU A 82 9.91 -14.32 16.07
C GLU A 82 9.57 -15.05 17.37
N GLY A 83 9.64 -16.37 17.33
CA GLY A 83 9.32 -17.20 18.48
C GLY A 83 7.83 -17.42 18.72
N ALA A 84 6.96 -16.88 17.87
CA ALA A 84 5.53 -17.16 17.97
C ALA A 84 5.26 -18.64 17.79
N VAL A 85 4.36 -19.17 18.61
CA VAL A 85 3.91 -20.57 18.48
C VAL A 85 2.77 -20.60 17.49
N CYS A 86 2.96 -21.28 16.37
CA CYS A 86 2.01 -21.32 15.27
C CYS A 86 1.58 -22.75 15.00
N THR A 87 0.30 -22.93 14.67
CA THR A 87 -0.17 -24.24 14.23
C THR A 87 0.45 -24.63 12.89
N MET A 88 0.54 -25.93 12.65
CA MET A 88 1.06 -26.46 11.38
C MET A 88 0.01 -26.44 10.26
N GLN A 89 -1.06 -25.70 10.43
CA GLN A 89 -2.12 -25.60 9.44
C GLN A 89 -1.58 -24.93 8.17
N TYR A 90 -1.83 -25.57 7.04
CA TYR A 90 -1.48 -25.00 5.74
C TYR A 90 -2.71 -24.42 5.05
N GLY A 91 -2.63 -23.16 4.68
CA GLY A 91 -3.75 -22.42 4.10
C GLY A 91 -3.68 -22.21 2.59
N GLY A 92 -2.84 -22.97 1.89
CA GLY A 92 -2.67 -22.89 0.45
C GLY A 92 -1.46 -22.06 0.03
N PRO A 93 -1.19 -21.99 -1.30
CA PRO A 93 0.02 -21.37 -1.83
C PRO A 93 -0.06 -19.85 -2.01
N ALA A 94 -1.19 -19.23 -1.70
CA ALA A 94 -1.38 -17.80 -1.92
C ALA A 94 -0.30 -16.96 -1.23
N THR A 95 0.22 -16.00 -1.96
CA THR A 95 1.15 -15.00 -1.43
C THR A 95 0.67 -13.62 -1.80
N ALA A 96 1.08 -12.64 -1.01
CA ALA A 96 0.82 -11.24 -1.31
C ALA A 96 1.98 -10.37 -0.85
N ARG A 97 2.14 -9.26 -1.52
CA ARG A 97 3.07 -8.22 -1.13
C ARG A 97 2.34 -6.89 -1.12
N VAL A 98 2.53 -6.13 -0.06
CA VAL A 98 1.97 -4.79 0.09
C VAL A 98 3.12 -3.82 0.18
N THR A 99 3.18 -2.88 -0.73
CA THR A 99 4.21 -1.83 -0.76
C THR A 99 3.54 -0.47 -0.85
N GLY A 100 4.28 0.57 -0.52
CA GLY A 100 3.80 1.94 -0.66
C GLY A 100 4.08 2.78 0.57
N THR A 101 3.14 3.65 0.91
CA THR A 101 3.23 4.55 2.05
C THR A 101 1.92 4.55 2.82
N TRP A 102 2.00 4.41 4.12
CA TRP A 102 0.85 4.49 5.01
C TRP A 102 1.19 5.31 6.25
N ALA A 103 0.36 6.29 6.56
CA ALA A 103 0.56 7.21 7.68
C ALA A 103 1.98 7.84 7.69
N GLY A 104 2.47 8.20 6.50
CA GLY A 104 3.79 8.81 6.32
C GLY A 104 4.97 7.85 6.41
N ARG A 105 4.73 6.55 6.54
CA ARG A 105 5.78 5.54 6.65
C ARG A 105 5.82 4.62 5.45
N PRO A 106 7.02 4.22 5.01
CA PRO A 106 7.12 3.25 3.93
C PRO A 106 6.59 1.89 4.39
N VAL A 107 5.90 1.21 3.47
CA VAL A 107 5.37 -0.13 3.69
C VAL A 107 6.02 -1.09 2.71
N ASP A 108 6.50 -2.20 3.21
CA ASP A 108 6.95 -3.35 2.41
C ASP A 108 6.73 -4.61 3.24
N ALA A 109 5.61 -5.25 3.01
CA ALA A 109 5.19 -6.41 3.78
C ALA A 109 4.83 -7.57 2.85
N THR A 110 5.26 -8.76 3.22
CA THR A 110 4.92 -9.98 2.50
C THR A 110 3.99 -10.83 3.36
N TYR A 111 3.08 -11.51 2.68
CA TYR A 111 2.05 -12.34 3.30
C TYR A 111 2.02 -13.70 2.63
N ASP A 112 1.77 -14.71 3.40
CA ASP A 112 1.51 -16.07 2.92
C ASP A 112 0.50 -16.77 3.83
N ARG A 113 0.27 -18.04 3.61
CA ARG A 113 -0.68 -18.83 4.38
C ARG A 113 -0.06 -20.19 4.79
N ARG A 114 1.23 -20.21 5.06
CA ARG A 114 1.98 -21.44 5.32
C ARG A 114 1.73 -22.09 6.68
N ASP A 115 1.24 -21.31 7.64
CA ASP A 115 0.90 -21.80 8.99
C ASP A 115 -0.23 -20.99 9.60
N GLY A 116 -0.68 -21.37 10.79
CA GLY A 116 -1.82 -20.72 11.43
C GLY A 116 -1.59 -19.25 11.78
N CYS A 117 -0.37 -18.87 12.14
CA CYS A 117 -0.06 -17.46 12.40
C CYS A 117 -0.14 -16.61 11.13
N GLU A 118 0.41 -17.11 10.04
CA GLU A 118 0.39 -16.41 8.76
C GLU A 118 -1.02 -16.35 8.18
N ILE A 119 -1.81 -17.40 8.33
CA ILE A 119 -3.23 -17.40 7.95
C ILE A 119 -3.98 -16.32 8.73
N SER A 120 -3.80 -16.26 10.04
CA SER A 120 -4.46 -15.23 10.87
C SER A 120 -4.01 -13.82 10.50
N ARG A 121 -2.74 -13.64 10.21
CA ARG A 121 -2.20 -12.35 9.77
C ARG A 121 -2.82 -11.93 8.44
N TRP A 122 -2.94 -12.84 7.49
CA TRP A 122 -3.61 -12.61 6.21
C TRP A 122 -5.08 -12.23 6.43
N ASP A 123 -5.80 -13.05 7.17
CA ASP A 123 -7.25 -12.90 7.34
C ASP A 123 -7.63 -11.58 8.02
N ARG A 124 -6.77 -11.06 8.90
CA ARG A 124 -6.98 -9.74 9.51
C ARG A 124 -6.94 -8.60 8.49
N MET A 125 -6.29 -8.81 7.36
CA MET A 125 -6.13 -7.80 6.32
C MET A 125 -7.17 -7.92 5.20
N VAL A 126 -8.08 -8.86 5.29
CA VAL A 126 -9.19 -8.98 4.33
C VAL A 126 -10.16 -7.81 4.57
N PRO A 127 -10.62 -7.05 3.58
CA PRO A 127 -10.48 -7.28 2.15
C PRO A 127 -9.30 -6.57 1.45
N LEU A 128 -8.34 -5.99 2.17
CA LEU A 128 -7.13 -5.50 1.51
C LEU A 128 -6.45 -6.64 0.74
N LEU A 129 -6.29 -7.78 1.41
CA LEU A 129 -5.94 -9.05 0.77
C LEU A 129 -7.23 -9.81 0.47
N PRO A 130 -7.26 -10.60 -0.61
CA PRO A 130 -8.47 -11.34 -0.95
C PRO A 130 -8.78 -12.40 0.09
N GLU A 131 -10.06 -12.68 0.26
CA GLU A 131 -10.49 -13.82 1.05
C GLU A 131 -10.14 -15.10 0.29
N VAL A 132 -9.13 -15.80 0.79
CA VAL A 132 -8.78 -17.11 0.27
C VAL A 132 -9.62 -18.13 1.02
N GLY A 133 -10.56 -18.74 0.33
CA GLY A 133 -11.49 -19.67 0.93
C GLY A 133 -10.79 -20.81 1.67
N ALA A 134 -11.38 -21.22 2.77
CA ALA A 134 -11.02 -22.50 3.37
C ALA A 134 -11.11 -23.60 2.29
N PRO A 135 -10.20 -24.59 2.30
CA PRO A 135 -10.30 -25.69 1.35
C PRO A 135 -11.73 -26.24 1.39
N ALA A 136 -12.30 -26.42 0.20
CA ALA A 136 -13.66 -26.89 0.07
C ALA A 136 -13.85 -28.11 0.99
N ARG A 137 -14.78 -27.99 1.90
CA ARG A 137 -15.21 -29.15 2.68
C ARG A 137 -15.90 -30.08 1.71
N SER A 138 -15.25 -31.15 1.43
CA SER A 138 -15.90 -32.28 0.75
C SER A 138 -16.98 -32.84 1.64
#